data_8777b171a0dc389a0f2f1009b3a1991b
#
_entry.id   8777b171a0dc389a0f2f1009b3a1991b
#
_cell.length_a   1.000
_cell.length_b   1.000
_cell.length_c   1.000
_cell.angle_alpha   90.00
_cell.angle_beta   90.00
_cell.angle_gamma   90.00
#
_symmetry.space_group_name_H-M   'P 1'
#
loop_
_entity.id
_entity.type
_entity.pdbx_description
1 polymer ?
#
loop_
_entity_poly.entity_id
_entity_poly.type
_entity_poly.pdbx_seq_one_letter_code
_entity_poly.pdbx_strand_id
1 'polypeptide(L)'
;KKVSGSSVALLILYVDDILLIGNDIEFLDSIKGYLNKNFSMKDLGEAAYILGIKIYRDRSRRLIGLSQSTYLDKVLKKFKMDQAKKGFLPVLQGVKLSKTQCPTTAEDREKMKDVPYASAIGSIMYAMLCTRPDVCLAISLAGRYQSNPGVDHWTAVKNILKYLKRTKDMFLIYGGDKELVVNG
;
A
#
# COMPACT_ATOMS: atom_id res chain seq x y z
N LYS A 1 11.35 3.52 -21.15
CA LYS A 1 12.33 4.57 -20.88
C LYS A 1 12.79 5.19 -22.21
N LYS A 2 12.73 6.52 -22.32
CA LYS A 2 13.26 7.27 -23.47
C LYS A 2 14.28 8.28 -22.93
N VAL A 3 15.41 8.44 -23.64
CA VAL A 3 16.47 9.36 -23.29
C VAL A 3 16.80 10.17 -24.53
N SER A 4 16.92 11.49 -24.41
CA SER A 4 17.34 12.40 -25.46
C SER A 4 18.28 13.43 -24.86
N GLY A 5 19.58 13.32 -25.11
CA GLY A 5 20.61 14.12 -24.42
C GLY A 5 20.56 13.87 -22.90
N SER A 6 20.39 14.95 -22.12
CA SER A 6 20.18 14.88 -20.65
C SER A 6 18.72 14.68 -20.22
N SER A 7 17.76 14.73 -21.16
CA SER A 7 16.34 14.57 -20.86
C SER A 7 15.95 13.10 -20.76
N VAL A 8 15.31 12.72 -19.67
CA VAL A 8 14.87 11.35 -19.38
C VAL A 8 13.37 11.34 -19.15
N ALA A 9 12.66 10.41 -19.79
CA ALA A 9 11.27 10.12 -19.53
C ALA A 9 11.05 8.62 -19.25
N LEU A 10 10.29 8.34 -18.21
CA LEU A 10 9.78 7.01 -17.86
C LEU A 10 8.29 7.01 -18.11
N LEU A 11 7.82 6.00 -18.83
CA LEU A 11 6.41 5.74 -19.05
C LEU A 11 6.05 4.44 -18.33
N ILE A 12 5.07 4.53 -17.44
CA ILE A 12 4.50 3.39 -16.72
C ILE A 12 3.08 3.23 -17.24
N LEU A 13 2.78 2.06 -17.76
CA LEU A 13 1.46 1.68 -18.25
C LEU A 13 0.83 0.69 -17.27
N TYR A 14 -0.40 0.97 -16.86
CA TYR A 14 -1.21 0.05 -16.08
C TYR A 14 -2.64 0.04 -16.60
N VAL A 15 -3.01 -1.03 -17.29
CA VAL A 15 -4.30 -1.18 -17.97
C VAL A 15 -4.58 0.03 -18.87
N ASP A 16 -5.45 0.96 -18.45
CA ASP A 16 -5.86 2.17 -19.18
C ASP A 16 -5.10 3.42 -18.73
N ASP A 17 -4.40 3.38 -17.61
CA ASP A 17 -3.70 4.53 -17.04
C ASP A 17 -2.23 4.58 -17.49
N ILE A 18 -1.78 5.76 -17.89
CA ILE A 18 -0.38 6.06 -18.19
C ILE A 18 0.15 7.11 -17.23
N LEU A 19 1.25 6.79 -16.54
CA LEU A 19 2.02 7.74 -15.75
C LEU A 19 3.32 8.09 -16.49
N LEU A 20 3.49 9.39 -16.78
CA LEU A 20 4.73 9.93 -17.34
C LEU A 20 5.54 10.62 -16.24
N ILE A 21 6.80 10.23 -16.11
CA ILE A 21 7.74 10.78 -15.14
C ILE A 21 8.99 11.21 -15.89
N GLY A 22 9.48 12.43 -15.68
CA GLY A 22 10.69 12.91 -16.32
C GLY A 22 11.24 14.18 -15.68
N ASN A 23 12.41 14.57 -16.13
CA ASN A 23 13.15 15.75 -15.66
C ASN A 23 13.01 16.97 -16.57
N ASP A 24 12.31 16.82 -17.71
CA ASP A 24 12.16 17.86 -18.73
C ASP A 24 10.69 17.93 -19.16
N ILE A 25 10.05 19.08 -18.92
CA ILE A 25 8.61 19.28 -19.16
C ILE A 25 8.33 19.30 -20.66
N GLU A 26 9.13 19.99 -21.47
CA GLU A 26 8.94 20.08 -22.92
C GLU A 26 9.03 18.70 -23.56
N PHE A 27 9.98 17.89 -23.09
CA PHE A 27 10.13 16.53 -23.55
C PHE A 27 8.93 15.65 -23.16
N LEU A 28 8.40 15.80 -21.94
CA LEU A 28 7.16 15.11 -21.52
C LEU A 28 5.96 15.55 -22.36
N ASP A 29 5.82 16.84 -22.66
CA ASP A 29 4.71 17.35 -23.47
C ASP A 29 4.80 16.86 -24.93
N SER A 30 6.00 16.69 -25.47
CA SER A 30 6.18 16.06 -26.79
C SER A 30 5.67 14.61 -26.80
N ILE A 31 5.90 13.86 -25.71
CA ILE A 31 5.40 12.48 -25.56
C ILE A 31 3.89 12.45 -25.41
N LYS A 32 3.30 13.36 -24.61
CA LYS A 32 1.85 13.51 -24.50
C LYS A 32 1.20 13.83 -25.84
N GLY A 33 1.79 14.74 -26.62
CA GLY A 33 1.32 15.08 -27.97
C GLY A 33 1.33 13.87 -28.90
N TYR A 34 2.40 13.06 -28.85
CA TYR A 34 2.44 11.81 -29.61
C TYR A 34 1.36 10.81 -29.19
N LEU A 35 1.14 10.63 -27.88
CA LEU A 35 0.12 9.73 -27.36
C LEU A 35 -1.29 10.18 -27.75
N ASN A 36 -1.61 11.45 -27.58
CA ASN A 36 -2.92 12.00 -27.94
C ASN A 36 -3.22 11.92 -29.46
N LYS A 37 -2.17 11.99 -30.29
CA LYS A 37 -2.32 11.86 -31.74
C LYS A 37 -2.62 10.42 -32.18
N ASN A 38 -2.10 9.44 -31.47
CA ASN A 38 -2.18 8.03 -31.87
C ASN A 38 -3.22 7.22 -31.09
N PHE A 39 -3.66 7.72 -29.94
CA PHE A 39 -4.59 7.04 -29.04
C PHE A 39 -5.66 8.03 -28.56
N SER A 40 -6.88 7.52 -28.33
CA SER A 40 -7.97 8.31 -27.72
C SER A 40 -7.73 8.41 -26.21
N MET A 41 -6.92 9.37 -25.80
CA MET A 41 -6.50 9.55 -24.40
C MET A 41 -6.82 10.96 -23.91
N LYS A 42 -6.98 11.12 -22.59
CA LYS A 42 -7.17 12.41 -21.93
C LYS A 42 -5.98 12.68 -21.01
N ASP A 43 -5.33 13.83 -21.19
CA ASP A 43 -4.35 14.30 -20.24
C ASP A 43 -5.06 14.79 -18.96
N LEU A 44 -4.74 14.18 -17.82
CA LEU A 44 -5.28 14.50 -16.50
C LEU A 44 -4.44 15.53 -15.75
N GLY A 45 -3.36 16.02 -16.36
CA GLY A 45 -2.45 16.97 -15.76
C GLY A 45 -1.45 16.35 -14.77
N GLU A 46 -1.10 17.08 -13.71
CA GLU A 46 -0.16 16.58 -12.70
C GLU A 46 -0.80 15.45 -11.87
N ALA A 47 -0.06 14.35 -11.74
CA ALA A 47 -0.55 13.15 -11.07
C ALA A 47 -0.74 13.40 -9.56
N ALA A 48 -1.99 13.53 -9.11
CA ALA A 48 -2.36 13.59 -7.70
C ALA A 48 -2.68 12.21 -7.11
N TYR A 49 -3.08 11.27 -7.98
CA TYR A 49 -3.39 9.88 -7.64
C TYR A 49 -2.91 8.94 -8.74
N ILE A 50 -2.46 7.76 -8.34
CA ILE A 50 -2.19 6.63 -9.22
C ILE A 50 -2.55 5.33 -8.49
N LEU A 51 -3.37 4.46 -9.12
CA LEU A 51 -3.76 3.15 -8.55
C LEU A 51 -4.32 3.23 -7.10
N GLY A 52 -5.04 4.30 -6.77
CA GLY A 52 -5.56 4.52 -5.42
C GLY A 52 -4.54 5.02 -4.40
N ILE A 53 -3.31 5.30 -4.83
CA ILE A 53 -2.26 5.92 -4.03
C ILE A 53 -2.30 7.42 -4.27
N LYS A 54 -2.45 8.21 -3.20
CA LYS A 54 -2.34 9.66 -3.22
C LYS A 54 -0.88 10.06 -3.32
N ILE A 55 -0.57 10.95 -4.25
CA ILE A 55 0.76 11.50 -4.44
C ILE A 55 0.76 12.93 -3.90
N TYR A 56 1.61 13.21 -2.92
CA TYR A 56 1.98 14.54 -2.49
C TYR A 56 3.35 14.88 -3.02
N ARG A 57 3.52 16.07 -3.59
CA ARG A 57 4.80 16.50 -4.14
C ARG A 57 5.15 17.92 -3.69
N ASP A 58 6.34 18.08 -3.13
CA ASP A 58 6.94 19.37 -2.82
C ASP A 58 8.25 19.50 -3.60
N ARG A 59 8.20 20.27 -4.69
CA ARG A 59 9.35 20.45 -5.59
C ARG A 59 10.46 21.28 -4.93
N SER A 60 10.10 22.23 -4.08
CA SER A 60 11.05 23.11 -3.40
C SER A 60 11.92 22.33 -2.42
N ARG A 61 11.31 21.35 -1.73
CA ARG A 61 11.98 20.48 -0.76
C ARG A 61 12.43 19.15 -1.37
N ARG A 62 12.18 18.91 -2.66
CA ARG A 62 12.46 17.65 -3.37
C ARG A 62 11.82 16.43 -2.69
N LEU A 63 10.60 16.60 -2.18
CA LEU A 63 9.86 15.54 -1.48
C LEU A 63 8.75 14.96 -2.35
N ILE A 64 8.58 13.64 -2.25
CA ILE A 64 7.41 12.91 -2.72
C ILE A 64 6.85 12.13 -1.54
N GLY A 65 5.56 12.31 -1.25
CA GLY A 65 4.82 11.57 -0.23
C GLY A 65 3.76 10.69 -0.87
N LEU A 66 3.70 9.44 -0.47
CA LEU A 66 2.71 8.48 -0.93
C LEU A 66 1.80 8.07 0.23
N SER A 67 0.49 8.06 0.00
CA SER A 67 -0.49 7.67 1.02
C SER A 67 -1.62 6.86 0.41
N GLN A 68 -2.16 5.91 1.19
CA GLN A 68 -3.29 5.08 0.82
C GLN A 68 -4.47 5.25 1.80
N SER A 69 -4.68 6.44 2.36
CA SER A 69 -5.74 6.68 3.37
C SER A 69 -7.11 6.20 2.88
N THR A 70 -7.50 6.53 1.65
CA THR A 70 -8.78 6.10 1.06
C THR A 70 -8.88 4.58 0.90
N TYR A 71 -7.78 3.93 0.51
CA TYR A 71 -7.73 2.47 0.42
C TYR A 71 -7.87 1.82 1.80
N LEU A 72 -7.14 2.34 2.79
CA LEU A 72 -7.22 1.86 4.16
C LEU A 72 -8.62 2.02 4.76
N ASP A 73 -9.33 3.11 4.46
CA ASP A 73 -10.73 3.28 4.87
C ASP A 73 -11.65 2.20 4.25
N LYS A 74 -11.46 1.87 2.98
CA LYS A 74 -12.19 0.76 2.34
C LYS A 74 -11.87 -0.59 2.99
N VAL A 75 -10.61 -0.87 3.30
CA VAL A 75 -10.17 -2.09 3.98
C VAL A 75 -10.78 -2.18 5.38
N LEU A 76 -10.71 -1.10 6.15
CA LEU A 76 -11.28 -1.05 7.50
C LEU A 76 -12.79 -1.30 7.50
N LYS A 77 -13.54 -0.72 6.57
CA LYS A 77 -14.98 -0.97 6.40
C LYS A 77 -15.26 -2.41 6.01
N LYS A 78 -14.50 -2.96 5.03
CA LYS A 78 -14.65 -4.36 4.56
C LYS A 78 -14.55 -5.36 5.70
N PHE A 79 -13.64 -5.14 6.65
CA PHE A 79 -13.43 -6.03 7.80
C PHE A 79 -14.14 -5.58 9.08
N LYS A 80 -15.07 -4.63 9.00
CA LYS A 80 -15.86 -4.11 10.13
C LYS A 80 -14.98 -3.55 11.26
N MET A 81 -13.86 -2.92 10.87
CA MET A 81 -12.87 -2.33 11.78
C MET A 81 -12.90 -0.79 11.80
N ASP A 82 -13.80 -0.18 11.02
CA ASP A 82 -13.97 1.28 10.92
C ASP A 82 -14.41 1.91 12.24
N GLN A 83 -15.17 1.19 13.09
CA GLN A 83 -15.56 1.62 14.45
C GLN A 83 -14.66 1.05 15.56
N ALA A 84 -13.67 0.21 15.24
CA ALA A 84 -12.80 -0.38 16.24
C ALA A 84 -11.92 0.69 16.95
N LYS A 85 -11.49 0.41 18.18
CA LYS A 85 -10.50 1.26 18.87
C LYS A 85 -9.19 1.31 18.08
N LYS A 86 -8.54 2.48 18.06
CA LYS A 86 -7.23 2.67 17.42
C LYS A 86 -6.15 1.90 18.20
N GLY A 87 -5.25 1.21 17.49
CA GLY A 87 -4.11 0.49 18.07
C GLY A 87 -2.81 1.30 17.97
N PHE A 88 -1.88 1.08 18.88
CA PHE A 88 -0.61 1.79 18.91
C PHE A 88 0.51 1.02 18.21
N LEU A 89 0.46 -0.31 18.24
CA LEU A 89 1.47 -1.20 17.68
C LEU A 89 0.83 -2.23 16.75
N PRO A 90 1.46 -2.56 15.62
CA PRO A 90 0.98 -3.61 14.72
C PRO A 90 1.20 -5.02 15.30
N VAL A 91 2.23 -5.19 16.13
CA VAL A 91 2.49 -6.42 16.89
C VAL A 91 2.40 -6.11 18.37
N LEU A 92 1.56 -6.87 19.09
CA LEU A 92 1.47 -6.73 20.54
C LEU A 92 2.64 -7.45 21.20
N GLN A 93 3.28 -6.78 22.16
CA GLN A 93 4.36 -7.34 22.94
C GLN A 93 3.87 -8.57 23.74
N GLY A 94 4.66 -9.64 23.75
CA GLY A 94 4.33 -10.89 24.46
C GLY A 94 3.37 -11.83 23.70
N VAL A 95 2.76 -11.41 22.60
CA VAL A 95 1.92 -12.29 21.77
C VAL A 95 2.81 -13.13 20.85
N LYS A 96 2.85 -14.44 21.09
CA LYS A 96 3.51 -15.41 20.21
C LYS A 96 2.48 -16.19 19.42
N LEU A 97 2.52 -16.07 18.10
CA LEU A 97 1.71 -16.89 17.21
C LEU A 97 2.38 -18.25 17.00
N SER A 98 1.60 -19.33 17.05
CA SER A 98 2.10 -20.69 16.88
C SER A 98 1.10 -21.59 16.18
N LYS A 99 1.57 -22.73 15.65
CA LYS A 99 0.71 -23.76 15.05
C LYS A 99 -0.23 -24.41 16.06
N THR A 100 0.05 -24.36 17.35
CA THR A 100 -0.80 -24.93 18.41
C THR A 100 -2.12 -24.16 18.57
N GLN A 101 -2.21 -22.93 18.05
CA GLN A 101 -3.40 -22.07 18.01
C GLN A 101 -4.26 -22.32 16.76
N CYS A 102 -3.84 -23.21 15.87
CA CYS A 102 -4.64 -23.58 14.70
C CYS A 102 -5.84 -24.46 15.13
N PRO A 103 -7.00 -24.33 14.48
CA PRO A 103 -8.18 -25.16 14.77
C PRO A 103 -7.89 -26.65 14.62
N THR A 104 -8.14 -27.42 15.66
CA THR A 104 -8.01 -28.89 15.65
C THR A 104 -9.37 -29.58 15.74
N THR A 105 -10.34 -28.95 16.42
CA THR A 105 -11.70 -29.47 16.59
C THR A 105 -12.67 -28.95 15.54
N ALA A 106 -13.80 -29.61 15.37
CA ALA A 106 -14.87 -29.14 14.48
C ALA A 106 -15.44 -27.78 14.94
N GLU A 107 -15.57 -27.60 16.27
CA GLU A 107 -16.05 -26.37 16.87
C GLU A 107 -15.13 -25.18 16.58
N ASP A 108 -13.81 -25.36 16.69
CA ASP A 108 -12.86 -24.29 16.40
C ASP A 108 -12.83 -23.93 14.91
N ARG A 109 -13.03 -24.92 14.02
CA ARG A 109 -13.14 -24.66 12.58
C ARG A 109 -14.41 -23.88 12.26
N GLU A 110 -15.53 -24.20 12.92
CA GLU A 110 -16.78 -23.47 12.71
C GLU A 110 -16.68 -22.01 13.14
N LYS A 111 -15.97 -21.70 14.24
CA LYS A 111 -15.69 -20.31 14.68
C LYS A 111 -14.91 -19.50 13.63
N MET A 112 -14.10 -20.15 12.81
CA MET A 112 -13.24 -19.49 11.82
C MET A 112 -13.78 -19.55 10.39
N LYS A 113 -14.85 -20.30 10.14
CA LYS A 113 -15.42 -20.58 8.82
C LYS A 113 -15.72 -19.32 8.00
N ASP A 114 -16.35 -18.32 8.62
CA ASP A 114 -16.76 -17.08 7.97
C ASP A 114 -15.74 -15.95 8.13
N VAL A 115 -14.60 -16.23 8.76
CA VAL A 115 -13.55 -15.22 8.97
C VAL A 115 -12.75 -15.06 7.69
N PRO A 116 -12.75 -13.86 7.06
CA PRO A 116 -12.08 -13.62 5.78
C PRO A 116 -10.58 -13.42 5.97
N TYR A 117 -9.89 -14.38 6.61
CA TYR A 117 -8.50 -14.25 7.02
C TYR A 117 -7.55 -13.97 5.87
N ALA A 118 -7.55 -14.83 4.84
CA ALA A 118 -6.68 -14.67 3.68
C ALA A 118 -6.93 -13.35 2.93
N SER A 119 -8.21 -12.94 2.84
CA SER A 119 -8.59 -11.65 2.23
C SER A 119 -8.05 -10.45 3.03
N ALA A 120 -8.03 -10.53 4.37
CA ALA A 120 -7.46 -9.48 5.22
C ALA A 120 -5.94 -9.42 5.06
N ILE A 121 -5.25 -10.57 5.10
CA ILE A 121 -3.82 -10.66 4.85
C ILE A 121 -3.46 -10.03 3.49
N GLY A 122 -4.14 -10.42 2.40
CA GLY A 122 -3.89 -9.86 1.07
C GLY A 122 -4.12 -8.36 0.98
N SER A 123 -5.18 -7.86 1.63
CA SER A 123 -5.47 -6.42 1.65
C SER A 123 -4.39 -5.62 2.42
N ILE A 124 -3.92 -6.12 3.55
CA ILE A 124 -2.84 -5.48 4.33
C ILE A 124 -1.51 -5.59 3.57
N MET A 125 -1.24 -6.72 2.92
CA MET A 125 -0.03 -6.95 2.12
C MET A 125 0.07 -5.94 0.97
N TYR A 126 -1.03 -5.62 0.28
CA TYR A 126 -1.05 -4.57 -0.73
C TYR A 126 -0.69 -3.20 -0.13
N ALA A 127 -1.27 -2.84 1.02
CA ALA A 127 -0.90 -1.59 1.70
C ALA A 127 0.58 -1.57 2.09
N MET A 128 1.10 -2.68 2.62
CA MET A 128 2.51 -2.85 3.00
C MET A 128 3.47 -2.60 1.83
N LEU A 129 3.19 -3.22 0.69
CA LEU A 129 4.05 -3.11 -0.49
C LEU A 129 4.05 -1.70 -1.10
N CYS A 130 2.93 -0.97 -1.00
CA CYS A 130 2.80 0.34 -1.64
C CYS A 130 3.24 1.50 -0.75
N THR A 131 2.78 1.57 0.50
CA THR A 131 2.98 2.77 1.34
C THR A 131 3.22 2.48 2.82
N ARG A 132 3.06 1.22 3.28
CA ARG A 132 3.11 0.86 4.71
C ARG A 132 4.11 -0.26 5.02
N PRO A 133 5.41 -0.05 4.73
CA PRO A 133 6.45 -1.04 5.04
C PRO A 133 6.59 -1.31 6.55
N ASP A 134 6.11 -0.41 7.39
CA ASP A 134 6.12 -0.51 8.85
C ASP A 134 5.32 -1.69 9.41
N VAL A 135 4.37 -2.26 8.66
CA VAL A 135 3.62 -3.47 9.06
C VAL A 135 4.22 -4.78 8.52
N CYS A 136 5.38 -4.74 7.85
CA CYS A 136 5.99 -5.89 7.20
C CYS A 136 6.20 -7.07 8.15
N LEU A 137 6.79 -6.85 9.32
CA LEU A 137 7.00 -7.90 10.32
C LEU A 137 5.67 -8.51 10.79
N ALA A 138 4.69 -7.65 11.10
CA ALA A 138 3.40 -8.09 11.62
C ALA A 138 2.65 -8.97 10.62
N ILE A 139 2.60 -8.54 9.34
CA ILE A 139 1.92 -9.29 8.30
C ILE A 139 2.66 -10.58 7.93
N SER A 140 4.00 -10.58 7.98
CA SER A 140 4.82 -11.76 7.76
C SER A 140 4.56 -12.84 8.82
N LEU A 141 4.42 -12.44 10.09
CA LEU A 141 4.11 -13.35 11.18
C LEU A 141 2.69 -13.93 11.04
N ALA A 142 1.67 -13.09 10.81
CA ALA A 142 0.29 -13.52 10.67
C ALA A 142 0.08 -14.34 9.38
N GLY A 143 0.73 -13.99 8.28
CA GLY A 143 0.58 -14.63 6.98
C GLY A 143 0.96 -16.11 6.95
N ARG A 144 1.79 -16.58 7.89
CA ARG A 144 2.21 -18.00 7.99
C ARG A 144 1.04 -18.96 8.28
N TYR A 145 -0.06 -18.46 8.80
CA TYR A 145 -1.20 -19.26 9.26
C TYR A 145 -2.40 -19.23 8.31
N GLN A 146 -2.26 -18.71 7.10
CA GLN A 146 -3.37 -18.54 6.14
C GLN A 146 -4.11 -19.83 5.78
N SER A 147 -3.42 -20.99 5.80
CA SER A 147 -4.01 -22.28 5.45
C SER A 147 -4.96 -22.84 6.53
N ASN A 148 -4.71 -22.50 7.81
CA ASN A 148 -5.53 -22.98 8.95
C ASN A 148 -5.46 -21.97 10.10
N PRO A 149 -6.03 -20.75 9.97
CA PRO A 149 -5.94 -19.71 10.99
C PRO A 149 -6.88 -20.01 12.17
N GLY A 150 -6.40 -19.75 13.39
CA GLY A 150 -7.21 -19.78 14.60
C GLY A 150 -7.61 -18.38 15.07
N VAL A 151 -8.41 -18.32 16.14
CA VAL A 151 -8.95 -17.06 16.71
C VAL A 151 -7.85 -16.10 17.14
N ASP A 152 -6.74 -16.60 17.68
CA ASP A 152 -5.61 -15.76 18.08
C ASP A 152 -4.89 -15.14 16.87
N HIS A 153 -4.76 -15.91 15.78
CA HIS A 153 -4.23 -15.42 14.53
C HIS A 153 -5.11 -14.29 13.96
N TRP A 154 -6.44 -14.46 14.02
CA TRP A 154 -7.37 -13.40 13.62
C TRP A 154 -7.29 -12.16 14.51
N THR A 155 -7.08 -12.36 15.80
CA THR A 155 -6.88 -11.27 16.76
C THR A 155 -5.61 -10.48 16.42
N ALA A 156 -4.54 -11.15 16.02
CA ALA A 156 -3.31 -10.49 15.57
C ALA A 156 -3.57 -9.65 14.29
N VAL A 157 -4.29 -10.17 13.30
CA VAL A 157 -4.69 -9.41 12.10
C VAL A 157 -5.53 -8.18 12.47
N LYS A 158 -6.50 -8.33 13.37
CA LYS A 158 -7.28 -7.18 13.88
C LYS A 158 -6.42 -6.12 14.55
N ASN A 159 -5.35 -6.49 15.22
CA ASN A 159 -4.42 -5.53 15.82
C ASN A 159 -3.64 -4.75 14.76
N ILE A 160 -3.23 -5.40 13.67
CA ILE A 160 -2.63 -4.70 12.52
C ILE A 160 -3.63 -3.69 11.94
N LEU A 161 -4.88 -4.08 11.75
CA LEU A 161 -5.93 -3.18 11.25
C LEU A 161 -6.21 -1.99 12.19
N LYS A 162 -6.20 -2.20 13.51
CA LYS A 162 -6.31 -1.11 14.52
C LYS A 162 -5.13 -0.13 14.44
N TYR A 163 -3.93 -0.63 14.23
CA TYR A 163 -2.75 0.20 14.04
C TYR A 163 -2.85 0.99 12.73
N LEU A 164 -3.22 0.34 11.63
CA LEU A 164 -3.44 1.01 10.35
C LEU A 164 -4.54 2.08 10.44
N LYS A 165 -5.62 1.84 11.18
CA LYS A 165 -6.65 2.84 11.46
C LYS A 165 -6.09 4.08 12.16
N ARG A 166 -5.17 3.90 13.11
CA ARG A 166 -4.55 5.02 13.83
C ARG A 166 -3.66 5.86 12.93
N THR A 167 -2.94 5.18 12.03
CA THR A 167 -1.85 5.77 11.23
C THR A 167 -2.21 5.92 9.75
N LYS A 168 -3.49 5.84 9.40
CA LYS A 168 -3.96 5.83 7.99
C LYS A 168 -3.62 7.10 7.21
N ASP A 169 -3.50 8.23 7.91
CA ASP A 169 -3.23 9.53 7.31
C ASP A 169 -1.72 9.82 7.16
N MET A 170 -0.85 8.87 7.52
CA MET A 170 0.60 9.00 7.34
C MET A 170 0.98 8.83 5.87
N PHE A 171 2.08 9.50 5.51
CA PHE A 171 2.71 9.40 4.19
C PHE A 171 4.04 8.68 4.30
N LEU A 172 4.33 7.81 3.32
CA LEU A 172 5.68 7.34 3.06
C LEU A 172 6.40 8.43 2.25
N ILE A 173 7.44 9.00 2.83
CA ILE A 173 8.15 10.16 2.25
C ILE A 173 9.45 9.70 1.63
N TYR A 174 9.70 10.14 0.40
CA TYR A 174 10.96 9.99 -0.33
C TYR A 174 11.56 11.36 -0.65
N GLY A 175 12.89 11.46 -0.58
CA GLY A 175 13.63 12.67 -0.90
C GLY A 175 13.92 13.54 0.32
N GLY A 176 14.27 14.79 0.08
CA GLY A 176 14.69 15.76 1.11
C GLY A 176 16.19 15.91 1.26
N ASP A 177 16.98 14.94 0.82
CA ASP A 177 18.44 15.03 0.82
C ASP A 177 18.97 15.70 -0.45
N LYS A 178 20.16 16.32 -0.35
CA LYS A 178 20.81 16.97 -1.50
C LYS A 178 21.26 15.96 -2.55
N GLU A 179 21.60 14.76 -2.14
CA GLU A 179 22.03 13.67 -3.01
C GLU A 179 21.09 12.46 -2.86
N LEU A 180 20.81 11.83 -3.98
CA LEU A 180 20.02 10.60 -4.00
C LEU A 180 20.96 9.43 -3.69
N VAL A 181 20.99 9.00 -2.44
CA VAL A 181 21.76 7.83 -2.01
C VAL A 181 20.81 6.63 -1.96
N VAL A 182 21.09 5.64 -2.78
CA VAL A 182 20.41 4.34 -2.71
C VAL A 182 21.24 3.44 -1.79
N ASN A 183 20.75 3.25 -0.58
CA ASN A 183 21.31 2.26 0.34
C ASN A 183 20.67 0.90 0.05
N GLY A 184 21.48 -0.06 -0.39
CA GLY A 184 21.10 -1.46 -0.62
C GLY A 184 21.16 -2.29 0.66
#